data_f70b03aab1be8c67197fe6ed6ba244a3
#
_entry.id   f70b03aab1be8c67197fe6ed6ba244a3
#
_cell.length_a   1.000
_cell.length_b   1.000
_cell.length_c   1.000
_cell.angle_alpha   90.00
_cell.angle_beta   90.00
_cell.angle_gamma   90.00
#
_symmetry.space_group_name_H-M   'P 1'
#
loop_
_entity.id
_entity.type
_entity.pdbx_description
1 polymer ?
#
loop_
_entity_poly.entity_id
_entity_poly.type
_entity_poly.pdbx_seq_one_letter_code
_entity_poly.pdbx_strand_id
1 'polypeptide(L)' 'VCPGTVDTPMLRDAIATMDNPEKVYQECVDMHLSARICPPEEVAALIGFLSSAMAGSITGQAFRVDGGLGILCKGN' A
#
# COMPACT_ATOMS: atom_id res chain seq x y z
N VAL A 1 -6.33 -6.28 -7.48
CA VAL A 1 -5.78 -5.74 -6.23
C VAL A 1 -5.00 -4.47 -6.54
N CYS A 2 -5.33 -3.41 -5.84
CA CYS A 2 -4.72 -2.08 -6.05
C CYS A 2 -3.98 -1.65 -4.79
N PRO A 3 -2.69 -2.00 -4.65
CA PRO A 3 -1.93 -1.58 -3.48
C PRO A 3 -1.57 -0.10 -3.54
N GLY A 4 -1.34 0.50 -2.38
CA GLY A 4 -0.74 1.82 -2.27
C GLY A 4 0.78 1.71 -2.17
N THR A 5 1.38 2.50 -1.28
CA THR A 5 2.81 2.38 -1.00
C THR A 5 3.07 1.12 -0.18
N VAL A 6 3.86 0.21 -0.70
CA VAL A 6 4.17 -1.05 -0.05
C VAL A 6 5.63 -1.05 0.43
N ASP A 7 5.85 -1.47 1.67
CA ASP A 7 7.18 -1.51 2.27
C ASP A 7 7.98 -2.68 1.70
N THR A 8 8.80 -2.39 0.69
CA THR A 8 9.61 -3.37 -0.01
C THR A 8 11.06 -2.88 -0.08
N PRO A 9 12.03 -3.79 -0.34
CA PRO A 9 13.41 -3.35 -0.57
C PRO A 9 13.53 -2.34 -1.70
N MET A 10 12.73 -2.47 -2.76
CA MET A 10 12.75 -1.53 -3.88
C MET A 10 12.37 -0.12 -3.42
N LEU A 11 11.35 0.02 -2.59
CA LEU A 11 10.95 1.32 -2.04
C LEU A 11 12.04 1.89 -1.14
N ARG A 12 12.59 1.08 -0.24
CA ARG A 12 13.62 1.51 0.69
C ARG A 12 14.89 1.95 -0.03
N ASP A 13 15.28 1.23 -1.07
CA ASP A 13 16.44 1.58 -1.87
C ASP A 13 16.22 2.90 -2.62
N ALA A 14 15.03 3.09 -3.18
CA ALA A 14 14.69 4.33 -3.87
C ALA A 14 14.73 5.53 -2.92
N ILE A 15 14.17 5.39 -1.71
CA ILE A 15 14.16 6.45 -0.71
C ILE A 15 15.57 6.77 -0.23
N ALA A 16 16.43 5.76 -0.08
CA ALA A 16 17.80 5.94 0.41
C ALA A 16 18.66 6.78 -0.53
N THR A 17 18.31 6.88 -1.81
CA THR A 17 19.04 7.70 -2.77
C THR A 17 18.57 9.16 -2.81
N MET A 18 17.52 9.49 -2.09
CA MET A 18 16.94 10.83 -2.07
C MET A 18 17.58 11.69 -1.00
N ASP A 19 17.50 13.01 -1.17
CA ASP A 19 17.89 13.96 -0.12
C ASP A 19 16.91 13.79 1.04
N ASN A 20 17.45 13.71 2.26
CA ASN A 20 16.65 13.60 3.47
C ASN A 20 15.67 12.41 3.44
N PRO A 21 16.18 11.14 3.41
CA PRO A 21 15.33 9.96 3.27
C PRO A 21 14.27 9.81 4.36
N GLU A 22 14.58 10.20 5.60
CA GLU A 22 13.64 10.09 6.71
C GLU A 22 12.40 10.95 6.49
N LYS A 23 12.60 12.15 5.95
CA LYS A 23 11.49 13.04 5.63
C LYS A 23 10.62 12.47 4.52
N VAL A 24 11.23 11.91 3.48
CA VAL A 24 10.50 11.28 2.37
C VAL A 24 9.68 10.09 2.88
N TYR A 25 10.28 9.26 3.73
CA TYR A 25 9.56 8.12 4.32
C TYR A 25 8.34 8.59 5.13
N GLN A 26 8.51 9.62 5.96
CA GLN A 26 7.43 10.16 6.77
C GLN A 26 6.31 10.76 5.90
N GLU A 27 6.67 11.41 4.80
CA GLU A 27 5.68 11.92 3.86
C GLU A 27 4.86 10.79 3.25
N CYS A 28 5.49 9.66 2.92
CA CYS A 28 4.79 8.47 2.44
C CYS A 28 3.82 7.93 3.48
N VAL A 29 4.24 7.87 4.75
CA VAL A 29 3.36 7.44 5.86
C VAL A 29 2.17 8.38 5.97
N ASP A 30 2.40 9.68 5.91
CA ASP A 30 1.36 10.69 6.10
C ASP A 30 0.33 10.70 4.97
N MET A 31 0.68 10.20 3.80
CA MET A 31 -0.25 10.09 2.68
C MET A 31 -1.31 9.01 2.87
N HIS A 32 -1.15 8.14 3.85
CA HIS A 32 -2.06 7.03 4.10
C HIS A 32 -2.96 7.32 5.30
N LEU A 33 -4.24 7.03 5.16
CA LEU A 33 -5.20 7.21 6.25
C LEU A 33 -4.84 6.35 7.45
N SER A 34 -4.29 5.16 7.21
CA SER A 34 -3.85 4.24 8.26
C SER A 34 -2.60 4.72 8.99
N ALA A 35 -1.95 5.79 8.51
CA ALA A 35 -0.73 6.38 9.07
C ALA A 35 0.45 5.40 9.11
N ARG A 36 0.52 4.50 8.13
CA ARG A 36 1.64 3.57 7.97
C ARG A 36 1.76 3.11 6.53
N ILE A 37 2.95 2.65 6.17
CA ILE A 37 3.18 2.02 4.87
C ILE A 37 2.78 0.55 4.97
N CYS A 38 2.10 0.05 3.95
CA CYS A 38 1.56 -1.30 3.94
C CYS A 38 2.68 -2.35 3.87
N PRO A 39 2.73 -3.32 4.81
CA PRO A 39 3.63 -4.46 4.65
C PRO A 39 3.20 -5.33 3.46
N PRO A 40 4.15 -5.92 2.71
CA PRO A 40 3.77 -6.75 1.56
C PRO A 40 2.92 -7.96 1.93
N GLU A 41 3.00 -8.44 3.16
CA GLU A 41 2.20 -9.56 3.65
C GLU A 41 0.70 -9.26 3.62
N GLU A 42 0.31 -8.00 3.83
CA GLU A 42 -1.11 -7.62 3.79
C GLU A 42 -1.66 -7.66 2.37
N VAL A 43 -0.87 -7.27 1.38
CA VAL A 43 -1.24 -7.41 -0.03
C VAL A 43 -1.34 -8.87 -0.40
N ALA A 44 -0.36 -9.68 0.00
CA ALA A 44 -0.35 -11.11 -0.26
C ALA A 44 -1.54 -11.82 0.37
N ALA A 45 -1.97 -11.42 1.56
CA ALA A 45 -3.12 -12.00 2.24
C ALA A 45 -4.40 -11.81 1.43
N LEU A 46 -4.62 -10.63 0.87
CA LEU A 46 -5.79 -10.39 0.02
C LEU A 46 -5.72 -11.20 -1.27
N ILE A 47 -4.56 -11.24 -1.92
CA ILE A 47 -4.38 -12.04 -3.13
C ILE A 47 -4.67 -13.52 -2.83
N GLY A 48 -4.17 -14.04 -1.71
CA GLY A 48 -4.42 -15.41 -1.29
C GLY A 48 -5.90 -15.69 -1.08
N PHE A 49 -6.62 -14.79 -0.41
CA PHE A 49 -8.05 -14.93 -0.20
C PHE A 49 -8.82 -14.93 -1.53
N LEU A 50 -8.53 -13.98 -2.40
CA LEU A 50 -9.22 -13.85 -3.70
C LEU A 50 -8.94 -15.05 -4.62
N SER A 51 -7.81 -15.73 -4.42
CA SER A 51 -7.46 -16.94 -5.17
C SER A 51 -8.08 -18.20 -4.58
N SER A 52 -8.73 -18.10 -3.43
CA SER A 52 -9.32 -19.26 -2.75
C SER A 52 -10.73 -19.55 -3.23
N ALA A 53 -11.22 -20.76 -2.95
CA ALA A 53 -12.60 -21.14 -3.26
C ALA A 53 -13.62 -20.31 -2.49
N MET A 54 -13.23 -19.72 -1.35
CA MET A 54 -14.12 -18.89 -0.54
C MET A 54 -14.50 -17.59 -1.23
N ALA A 55 -13.73 -17.15 -2.22
CA ALA A 55 -13.97 -15.92 -2.97
C ALA A 55 -14.66 -16.18 -4.31
N GLY A 56 -15.34 -17.31 -4.47
CA GLY A 56 -15.89 -17.74 -5.75
C GLY A 56 -16.91 -16.80 -6.40
N SER A 57 -17.57 -15.96 -5.60
CA SER A 57 -18.55 -14.99 -6.11
C SER A 57 -17.97 -13.59 -6.25
N ILE A 58 -16.68 -13.39 -5.95
CA ILE A 58 -16.02 -12.08 -6.02
C ILE A 58 -15.33 -11.98 -7.37
N THR A 59 -15.85 -11.12 -8.23
CA THR A 59 -15.27 -10.91 -9.56
C THR A 59 -15.59 -9.51 -10.05
N GLY A 60 -14.77 -9.00 -10.96
CA GLY A 60 -14.99 -7.70 -11.56
C GLY A 60 -14.78 -6.52 -10.63
N GLN A 61 -14.14 -6.71 -9.48
CA GLN A 61 -13.93 -5.69 -8.47
C GLN A 61 -12.46 -5.28 -8.38
N ALA A 62 -12.23 -4.00 -8.12
CA ALA A 62 -10.90 -3.47 -7.80
C ALA A 62 -10.81 -3.30 -6.27
N PHE A 63 -9.97 -4.10 -5.63
CA PHE A 63 -9.80 -4.03 -4.18
C PHE A 63 -8.55 -3.22 -3.85
N ARG A 64 -8.72 -2.19 -3.04
CA ARG A 64 -7.61 -1.35 -2.59
C ARG A 64 -7.02 -1.90 -1.29
N VAL A 65 -5.69 -2.02 -1.27
CA VAL A 65 -4.92 -2.34 -0.07
C VAL A 65 -3.90 -1.24 0.08
N ASP A 66 -4.38 -0.03 0.32
CA ASP A 66 -3.59 1.20 0.22
C ASP A 66 -3.65 2.05 1.50
N GLY A 67 -4.16 1.50 2.60
CA GLY A 67 -4.27 2.25 3.86
C GLY A 67 -5.13 3.50 3.74
N GLY A 68 -6.00 3.56 2.76
CA GLY A 68 -6.86 4.72 2.53
C GLY A 68 -6.26 5.79 1.63
N LEU A 69 -5.09 5.53 1.01
CA LEU A 69 -4.42 6.51 0.15
C LEU A 69 -5.35 7.01 -0.96
N GLY A 70 -6.10 6.11 -1.60
CA GLY A 70 -6.95 6.44 -2.73
C GLY A 70 -8.17 7.29 -2.41
N ILE A 71 -8.53 7.41 -1.13
CA ILE A 71 -9.69 8.21 -0.69
C ILE A 71 -9.27 9.42 0.15
N LEU A 72 -8.00 9.56 0.48
CA LEU A 72 -7.48 10.65 1.30
C LEU A 72 -6.96 11.77 0.41
N CYS A 73 -7.57 12.95 0.50
CA CYS A 73 -7.12 14.16 -0.21
C CYS A 73 -6.28 15.00 0.73
N LYS A 74 -5.02 14.59 0.92
CA LYS A 74 -4.12 15.24 1.85
C LYS A 74 -2.92 15.83 1.10
N GLY A 75 -2.51 17.03 1.48
CA GLY A 75 -1.33 17.67 0.92
C GLY A 75 -1.55 18.35 -0.42
N ASN A 76 -2.76 18.59 -0.79
CA ASN A 76 -3.09 19.34 -1.99
C ASN A 76 -3.15 20.84 -1.71
#